data_1b7e632e286b72189db9e3a453ea87a8
#
_entry.id   1b7e632e286b72189db9e3a453ea87a8
#
_cell.length_a   1.000
_cell.length_b   1.000
_cell.length_c   1.000
_cell.angle_alpha   90.00
_cell.angle_beta   90.00
_cell.angle_gamma   90.00
#
_symmetry.space_group_name_H-M   'P 1'
#
loop_
_entity.id
_entity.type
_entity.pdbx_description
1 polymer ?
#
loop_
_entity_poly.entity_id
_entity_poly.type
_entity_poly.pdbx_seq_one_letter_code
_entity_poly.pdbx_strand_id
1 'polypeptide(L)'
;MSISYDPNKNKTNIQLRNLDFERVSELDWDNAWIFEDERNEYNETRFIAYSMLDKRLHFVCFTETKGGIRIISFRKANSREVKRYEQETINR
;
A
#
# COMPACT_ATOMS: atom_id res chain seq x y z
N MET A 1 -11.85 -8.37 -3.14
CA MET A 1 -11.46 -7.24 -2.27
C MET A 1 -12.20 -5.99 -2.69
N SER A 2 -12.87 -5.34 -1.74
CA SER A 2 -13.56 -4.07 -2.02
C SER A 2 -12.62 -2.91 -1.71
N ILE A 3 -12.43 -2.01 -2.66
CA ILE A 3 -11.49 -0.89 -2.55
C ILE A 3 -12.24 0.42 -2.66
N SER A 4 -11.98 1.32 -1.73
CA SER A 4 -12.47 2.69 -1.79
C SER A 4 -11.32 3.68 -1.63
N TYR A 5 -11.52 4.92 -2.01
CA TYR A 5 -10.50 5.97 -1.94
C TYR A 5 -11.10 7.32 -2.31
N ASP A 6 -10.36 8.38 -2.03
CA ASP A 6 -10.71 9.73 -2.47
C ASP A 6 -10.43 9.86 -3.97
N PRO A 7 -11.45 10.11 -4.82
CA PRO A 7 -11.25 10.22 -6.28
C PRO A 7 -10.24 11.29 -6.69
N ASN A 8 -10.18 12.39 -5.95
CA ASN A 8 -9.25 13.48 -6.26
C ASN A 8 -7.79 13.07 -5.97
N LYS A 9 -7.58 12.33 -4.89
CA LYS A 9 -6.25 11.78 -4.57
C LYS A 9 -5.82 10.76 -5.62
N ASN A 10 -6.74 9.93 -6.08
CA ASN A 10 -6.43 8.95 -7.12
C ASN A 10 -6.07 9.64 -8.43
N LYS A 11 -6.83 10.67 -8.82
CA LYS A 11 -6.56 11.44 -10.03
C LYS A 11 -5.15 12.04 -9.99
N THR A 12 -4.78 12.65 -8.87
CA THR A 12 -3.46 13.22 -8.67
C THR A 12 -2.38 12.12 -8.75
N ASN A 13 -2.63 10.97 -8.14
CA ASN A 13 -1.67 9.87 -8.15
C ASN A 13 -1.44 9.33 -9.56
N ILE A 14 -2.49 9.23 -10.36
CA ILE A 14 -2.38 8.82 -11.77
C ILE A 14 -1.54 9.84 -12.54
N GLN A 15 -1.82 11.13 -12.35
CA GLN A 15 -1.10 12.21 -13.06
C GLN A 15 0.39 12.25 -12.71
N LEU A 16 0.73 12.11 -11.42
CA LEU A 16 2.10 12.24 -10.94
C LEU A 16 2.91 10.95 -11.02
N ARG A 17 2.26 9.80 -10.85
CA ARG A 17 2.94 8.50 -10.72
C ARG A 17 2.54 7.48 -11.77
N ASN A 18 1.55 7.81 -12.60
CA ASN A 18 0.97 6.85 -13.55
C ASN A 18 0.50 5.58 -12.83
N LEU A 19 -0.10 5.73 -11.66
CA LEU A 19 -0.48 4.62 -10.79
C LEU A 19 -1.88 4.82 -10.25
N ASP A 20 -2.83 4.01 -10.73
CA ASP A 20 -4.23 4.03 -10.32
C ASP A 20 -4.40 3.25 -9.01
N PHE A 21 -5.11 3.82 -8.05
CA PHE A 21 -5.41 3.14 -6.78
C PHE A 21 -6.16 1.82 -6.97
N GLU A 22 -6.93 1.68 -8.05
CA GLU A 22 -7.62 0.43 -8.37
C GLU A 22 -6.65 -0.75 -8.53
N ARG A 23 -5.40 -0.48 -8.91
CA ARG A 23 -4.40 -1.51 -9.08
C ARG A 23 -3.90 -2.11 -7.78
N VAL A 24 -4.30 -1.58 -6.63
CA VAL A 24 -4.00 -2.19 -5.33
C VAL A 24 -4.53 -3.62 -5.25
N SER A 25 -5.65 -3.93 -5.90
CA SER A 25 -6.18 -5.30 -5.96
C SER A 25 -5.27 -6.29 -6.66
N GLU A 26 -4.33 -5.79 -7.48
CA GLU A 26 -3.38 -6.63 -8.24
C GLU A 26 -2.10 -6.93 -7.47
N LEU A 27 -1.89 -6.33 -6.30
CA LEU A 27 -0.73 -6.63 -5.45
C LEU A 27 -0.74 -8.10 -5.03
N ASP A 28 0.46 -8.66 -4.85
CA ASP A 28 0.61 -10.02 -4.33
C ASP A 28 0.38 -10.03 -2.82
N TRP A 29 -0.89 -9.99 -2.42
CA TRP A 29 -1.29 -9.90 -1.01
C TRP A 29 -0.85 -11.10 -0.19
N ASP A 30 -0.74 -12.28 -0.79
CA ASP A 30 -0.34 -13.50 -0.09
C ASP A 30 1.09 -13.41 0.43
N ASN A 31 1.94 -12.62 -0.22
CA ASN A 31 3.34 -12.42 0.16
C ASN A 31 3.61 -11.00 0.66
N ALA A 32 2.58 -10.24 0.98
CA ALA A 32 2.73 -8.88 1.46
C ALA A 32 3.30 -8.85 2.88
N TRP A 33 4.16 -7.86 3.15
CA TRP A 33 4.57 -7.53 4.51
C TRP A 33 3.68 -6.41 5.02
N ILE A 34 2.83 -6.72 5.99
CA ILE A 34 1.80 -5.80 6.49
C ILE A 34 2.05 -5.52 7.97
N PHE A 35 1.96 -4.25 8.35
CA PHE A 35 2.08 -3.84 9.75
C PHE A 35 1.28 -2.57 10.00
N GLU A 36 0.98 -2.29 11.28
CA GLU A 36 0.25 -1.10 11.65
C GLU A 36 1.13 0.14 11.48
N ASP A 37 0.53 1.21 10.93
CA ASP A 37 1.21 2.50 10.77
C ASP A 37 1.11 3.28 12.09
N GLU A 38 2.20 3.29 12.85
CA GLU A 38 2.29 3.97 14.14
C GLU A 38 3.07 5.30 14.06
N ARG A 39 3.36 5.78 12.85
CA ARG A 39 4.16 7.00 12.65
C ARG A 39 3.51 8.26 13.23
N ASN A 40 2.19 8.29 13.30
CA ASN A 40 1.39 9.39 13.83
C ASN A 40 0.19 8.85 14.59
N GLU A 41 -0.43 9.71 15.40
CA GLU A 41 -1.73 9.40 15.97
C GLU A 41 -2.80 9.73 14.95
N TYR A 42 -3.58 8.73 14.57
CA TYR A 42 -4.69 8.86 13.64
C TYR A 42 -5.99 8.61 14.40
N ASN A 43 -7.09 9.17 13.91
CA ASN A 43 -8.43 8.88 14.45
C ASN A 43 -8.90 7.46 14.11
N GLU A 44 -8.12 6.75 13.32
CA GLU A 44 -8.41 5.40 12.83
C GLU A 44 -7.11 4.60 12.77
N THR A 45 -7.22 3.29 12.83
CA THR A 45 -6.07 2.42 12.63
C THR A 45 -5.71 2.37 11.16
N ARG A 46 -4.46 2.65 10.84
CA ARG A 46 -3.91 2.56 9.48
C ARG A 46 -2.86 1.48 9.39
N PHE A 47 -2.77 0.87 8.23
CA PHE A 47 -1.81 -0.19 7.93
C PHE A 47 -0.93 0.20 6.77
N ILE A 48 0.30 -0.31 6.79
CA ILE A 48 1.22 -0.24 5.67
C ILE A 48 1.41 -1.66 5.15
N ALA A 49 1.38 -1.82 3.82
CA ALA A 49 1.74 -3.06 3.17
C ALA A 49 2.79 -2.79 2.12
N TYR A 50 3.80 -3.67 2.09
CA TYR A 50 4.77 -3.73 0.99
C TYR A 50 4.51 -5.00 0.23
N SER A 51 4.32 -4.89 -1.08
CA SER A 51 4.04 -6.04 -1.94
C SER A 51 4.42 -5.77 -3.38
N MET A 52 4.49 -6.83 -4.17
CA MET A 52 4.91 -6.76 -5.57
C MET A 52 3.75 -6.49 -6.50
N LEU A 53 4.00 -5.63 -7.48
CA LEU A 53 3.12 -5.36 -8.61
C LEU A 53 4.01 -5.11 -9.82
N ASP A 54 3.79 -5.82 -10.93
CA ASP A 54 4.59 -5.69 -12.15
C ASP A 54 6.10 -5.83 -11.86
N LYS A 55 6.47 -6.80 -11.05
CA LYS A 55 7.88 -7.09 -10.68
C LYS A 55 8.56 -5.96 -9.90
N ARG A 56 7.79 -5.05 -9.31
CA ARG A 56 8.31 -3.92 -8.55
C ARG A 56 7.64 -3.86 -7.18
N LEU A 57 8.42 -3.63 -6.13
CA LEU A 57 7.88 -3.45 -4.80
C LEU A 57 7.12 -2.13 -4.72
N HIS A 58 5.92 -2.20 -4.13
CA HIS A 58 5.05 -1.04 -3.91
C HIS A 58 4.72 -0.89 -2.44
N PHE A 59 4.44 0.35 -2.06
CA PHE A 59 3.97 0.76 -0.75
C PHE A 59 2.50 1.14 -0.88
N VAL A 60 1.66 0.63 0.04
CA VAL A 60 0.29 1.08 0.17
C VAL A 60 -0.02 1.35 1.64
N CYS A 61 -0.65 2.49 1.91
CA CYS A 61 -1.19 2.81 3.22
C CYS A 61 -2.70 2.77 3.11
N PHE A 62 -3.36 2.07 4.03
CA PHE A 62 -4.80 1.87 3.97
C PHE A 62 -5.40 1.72 5.35
N THR A 63 -6.72 1.86 5.43
CA THR A 63 -7.50 1.55 6.61
C THR A 63 -8.54 0.50 6.26
N GLU A 64 -8.95 -0.30 7.24
CA GLU A 64 -9.98 -1.31 7.02
C GLU A 64 -11.37 -0.67 7.04
N THR A 65 -12.24 -1.17 6.17
CA THR A 65 -13.64 -0.78 6.10
C THR A 65 -14.50 -2.02 6.25
N LYS A 66 -15.79 -1.83 6.38
CA LYS A 66 -16.74 -2.95 6.39
C LYS A 66 -16.74 -3.62 5.01
N GLY A 67 -16.08 -4.75 4.91
CA GLY A 67 -16.03 -5.55 3.67
C GLY A 67 -14.87 -5.21 2.74
N GLY A 68 -13.91 -4.36 3.14
CA GLY A 68 -12.79 -4.05 2.28
C GLY A 68 -11.77 -3.13 2.91
N ILE A 69 -11.11 -2.34 2.07
CA ILE A 69 -10.10 -1.37 2.51
C ILE A 69 -10.31 -0.03 1.82
N ARG A 70 -9.87 1.03 2.50
CA ARG A 70 -9.83 2.37 1.93
C ARG A 70 -8.36 2.75 1.73
N ILE A 71 -7.99 3.07 0.50
CA ILE A 71 -6.61 3.41 0.14
C ILE A 71 -6.34 4.87 0.53
N ILE A 72 -5.25 5.10 1.26
CA ILE A 72 -4.82 6.42 1.68
C ILE A 72 -3.66 6.91 0.81
N SER A 73 -2.72 6.02 0.50
CA SER A 73 -1.54 6.33 -0.32
C SER A 73 -1.07 5.08 -1.04
N PHE A 74 -0.58 5.24 -2.27
CA PHE A 74 -0.09 4.12 -3.08
C PHE A 74 1.01 4.62 -4.00
N ARG A 75 2.18 3.98 -3.93
CA ARG A 75 3.36 4.38 -4.71
C ARG A 75 4.37 3.23 -4.81
N LYS A 76 5.35 3.39 -5.67
CA LYS A 76 6.50 2.48 -5.68
C LYS A 76 7.30 2.66 -4.40
N ALA A 77 7.89 1.57 -3.91
CA ALA A 77 8.78 1.61 -2.76
C ALA A 77 10.13 2.24 -3.16
N ASN A 78 10.75 2.97 -2.23
CA ASN A 78 12.09 3.50 -2.44
C ASN A 78 13.15 2.43 -2.09
N SER A 79 14.42 2.72 -2.36
CA SER A 79 15.51 1.76 -2.16
C SER A 79 15.68 1.33 -0.70
N ARG A 80 15.45 2.24 0.25
CA ARG A 80 15.50 1.93 1.69
C ARG A 80 14.42 0.96 2.09
N GLU A 81 13.22 1.17 1.56
CA GLU A 81 12.06 0.31 1.81
C GLU A 81 12.25 -1.07 1.20
N VAL A 82 12.83 -1.15 0.01
CA VAL A 82 13.16 -2.43 -0.62
C VAL A 82 14.11 -3.23 0.27
N LYS A 83 15.16 -2.59 0.81
CA LYS A 83 16.10 -3.25 1.72
C LYS A 83 15.42 -3.77 2.98
N ARG A 84 14.57 -2.96 3.59
CA ARG A 84 13.82 -3.37 4.78
C ARG A 84 12.91 -4.55 4.48
N TYR A 85 12.21 -4.51 3.37
CA TYR A 85 11.33 -5.59 2.94
C TYR A 85 12.12 -6.89 2.76
N GLU A 86 13.27 -6.83 2.10
CA GLU A 86 14.13 -8.00 1.90
C GLU A 86 14.60 -8.58 3.24
N GLN A 87 15.05 -7.73 4.17
CA GLN A 87 15.48 -8.17 5.50
C GLN A 87 14.35 -8.81 6.29
N GLU A 88 13.15 -8.22 6.26
CA GLU A 88 12.01 -8.73 7.01
C GLU A 88 11.45 -10.02 6.41
N THR A 89 11.60 -10.23 5.10
CA THR A 89 11.03 -11.40 4.42
C THR A 89 12.00 -12.56 4.28
N ILE A 90 13.31 -12.32 4.38
CA ILE A 90 14.33 -13.37 4.22
C ILE A 90 14.30 -14.39 5.36
N ASN A 91 13.78 -14.00 6.53
CA ASN A 91 13.72 -14.84 7.74
C ASN A 91 12.34 -15.50 7.95
N ARG A 92 11.49 -15.44 6.97
CA ARG A 92 10.17 -16.07 7.05
C ARG A 92 10.22 -17.55 6.74
#